data_94752a106506fe7352c2beac00f292a0
#
_entry.id   94752a106506fe7352c2beac00f292a0
#
_cell.length_a   1.000
_cell.length_b   1.000
_cell.length_c   1.000
_cell.angle_alpha   90.00
_cell.angle_beta   90.00
_cell.angle_gamma   90.00
#
_symmetry.space_group_name_H-M   'P 1'
#
loop_
_entity.id
_entity.type
_entity.pdbx_description
1 polymer ?
#
loop_
_entity_poly.entity_id
_entity_poly.type
_entity_poly.pdbx_seq_one_letter_code
_entity_poly.pdbx_strand_id
1 'polypeptide(L)'
;MMRRTSISDLVIPFAIIAAVGYLLLWATYSSLPPFQWFIAVPIAALAITEAIVARRVRAAVRHKFGAKPMTALAVARGVALGKASALVGSAVAGAALALVIKVTPDAQRTSAAQHDLWVGSAVFVVSAGLVAAGLALERAGIDPGHDHSGGHR
;
A
#
# COMPACT_ATOMS: atom_id res chain seq x y z
N MET A 1 -6.27 -15.63 16.87
CA MET A 1 -6.52 -14.18 16.84
C MET A 1 -5.72 -13.54 15.72
N MET A 2 -6.34 -12.96 14.71
CA MET A 2 -5.63 -12.20 13.68
C MET A 2 -5.17 -10.86 14.27
N ARG A 3 -3.86 -10.69 14.38
CA ARG A 3 -3.26 -9.46 14.90
C ARG A 3 -3.44 -8.33 13.87
N ARG A 4 -3.94 -7.18 14.29
CA ARG A 4 -4.06 -5.99 13.44
C ARG A 4 -2.67 -5.53 12.99
N THR A 5 -2.57 -5.07 11.74
CA THR A 5 -1.34 -4.48 11.24
C THR A 5 -1.03 -3.22 12.06
N SER A 6 0.13 -3.22 12.72
CA SER A 6 0.65 -2.06 13.45
C SER A 6 1.29 -1.07 12.48
N ILE A 7 1.35 0.20 12.88
CA ILE A 7 2.10 1.22 12.14
C ILE A 7 3.57 0.80 11.99
N SER A 8 4.15 0.18 13.03
CA SER A 8 5.52 -0.35 12.99
C SER A 8 5.71 -1.39 11.88
N ASP A 9 4.71 -2.25 11.64
CA ASP A 9 4.77 -3.29 10.59
C ASP A 9 4.87 -2.68 9.17
N LEU A 10 4.45 -1.44 8.99
CA LEU A 10 4.53 -0.69 7.73
C LEU A 10 5.77 0.20 7.65
N VAL A 11 6.14 0.83 8.75
CA VAL A 11 7.30 1.73 8.81
C VAL A 11 8.60 0.96 8.63
N ILE A 12 8.72 -0.24 9.18
CA ILE A 12 9.93 -1.05 9.08
C ILE A 12 10.27 -1.39 7.61
N PRO A 13 9.39 -2.04 6.82
CA PRO A 13 9.69 -2.33 5.42
C PRO A 13 9.87 -1.05 4.60
N PHE A 14 9.10 0.00 4.85
CA PHE A 14 9.27 1.30 4.22
C PHE A 14 10.68 1.85 4.44
N ALA A 15 11.14 1.94 5.68
CA ALA A 15 12.44 2.51 6.03
C ALA A 15 13.61 1.66 5.50
N ILE A 16 13.50 0.33 5.61
CA ILE A 16 14.54 -0.59 5.11
C ILE A 16 14.67 -0.44 3.59
N ILE A 17 13.55 -0.50 2.86
CA ILE A 17 13.58 -0.40 1.40
C ILE A 17 13.97 1.00 0.95
N ALA A 18 13.58 2.06 1.64
CA ALA A 18 14.04 3.42 1.34
C ALA A 18 15.56 3.55 1.51
N ALA A 19 16.12 3.03 2.60
CA ALA A 19 17.57 3.11 2.84
C ALA A 19 18.36 2.27 1.83
N VAL A 20 17.98 1.00 1.64
CA VAL A 20 18.65 0.11 0.68
C VAL A 20 18.47 0.62 -0.75
N GLY A 21 17.26 1.06 -1.12
CA GLY A 21 16.97 1.62 -2.42
C GLY A 21 17.79 2.89 -2.71
N TYR A 22 17.94 3.76 -1.73
CA TYR A 22 18.79 4.95 -1.87
C TYR A 22 20.26 4.58 -2.11
N LEU A 23 20.81 3.63 -1.35
CA LEU A 23 22.19 3.17 -1.53
C LEU A 23 22.40 2.52 -2.92
N LEU A 24 21.45 1.69 -3.36
CA LEU A 24 21.51 1.07 -4.69
C LEU A 24 21.44 2.13 -5.80
N LEU A 25 20.50 3.08 -5.70
CA LEU A 25 20.39 4.16 -6.67
C LEU A 25 21.63 5.07 -6.67
N TRP A 26 22.22 5.30 -5.50
CA TRP A 26 23.47 6.06 -5.43
C TRP A 26 24.60 5.40 -6.24
N ALA A 27 24.65 4.07 -6.21
CA ALA A 27 25.70 3.31 -6.90
C ALA A 27 25.39 3.05 -8.40
N THR A 28 24.12 2.92 -8.80
CA THR A 28 23.73 2.39 -10.11
C THR A 28 22.85 3.32 -10.95
N TYR A 29 22.40 4.47 -10.43
CA TYR A 29 21.43 5.34 -11.11
C TYR A 29 21.86 5.75 -12.52
N SER A 30 23.16 6.03 -12.74
CA SER A 30 23.70 6.41 -14.04
C SER A 30 23.61 5.30 -15.11
N SER A 31 23.45 4.05 -14.70
CA SER A 31 23.36 2.88 -15.57
C SER A 31 21.92 2.45 -15.85
N LEU A 32 20.93 3.07 -15.16
CA LEU A 32 19.53 2.71 -15.28
C LEU A 32 18.87 3.50 -16.43
N PRO A 33 17.96 2.84 -17.20
CA PRO A 33 17.12 3.55 -18.15
C PRO A 33 16.11 4.45 -17.37
N PRO A 34 15.60 5.53 -18.00
CA PRO A 34 14.59 6.39 -17.37
C PRO A 34 13.37 5.60 -16.92
N PHE A 35 12.87 5.91 -15.74
CA PHE A 35 11.67 5.25 -15.20
C PHE A 35 10.43 5.61 -16.03
N GLN A 36 9.54 4.64 -16.21
CA GLN A 36 8.40 4.80 -17.11
C GLN A 36 7.07 4.86 -16.33
N TRP A 37 6.15 5.67 -16.81
CA TRP A 37 4.84 5.89 -16.19
C TRP A 37 4.00 4.62 -16.01
N PHE A 38 4.17 3.62 -16.86
CA PHE A 38 3.39 2.39 -16.76
C PHE A 38 3.64 1.60 -15.45
N ILE A 39 4.72 1.90 -14.72
CA ILE A 39 4.99 1.29 -13.40
C ILE A 39 3.91 1.67 -12.37
N ALA A 40 3.38 2.89 -12.45
CA ALA A 40 2.33 3.36 -11.55
C ALA A 40 0.95 2.72 -11.84
N VAL A 41 0.68 2.32 -13.09
CA VAL A 41 -0.64 1.86 -13.54
C VAL A 41 -1.11 0.60 -12.79
N PRO A 42 -0.35 -0.50 -12.71
CA PRO A 42 -0.81 -1.70 -12.01
C PRO A 42 -0.99 -1.46 -10.51
N ILE A 43 -0.17 -0.61 -9.90
CA ILE A 43 -0.29 -0.26 -8.48
C ILE A 43 -1.57 0.52 -8.24
N ALA A 44 -1.89 1.49 -9.12
CA ALA A 44 -3.13 2.25 -9.06
C ALA A 44 -4.36 1.35 -9.27
N ALA A 45 -4.33 0.45 -10.25
CA ALA A 45 -5.40 -0.49 -10.51
C ALA A 45 -5.66 -1.40 -9.29
N LEU A 46 -4.59 -1.90 -8.66
CA LEU A 46 -4.70 -2.71 -7.46
C LEU A 46 -5.29 -1.89 -6.29
N ALA A 47 -4.81 -0.68 -6.05
CA ALA A 47 -5.31 0.19 -4.99
C ALA A 47 -6.82 0.50 -5.15
N ILE A 48 -7.27 0.80 -6.37
CA ILE A 48 -8.67 1.06 -6.68
C ILE A 48 -9.51 -0.20 -6.44
N THR A 49 -9.05 -1.35 -6.93
CA THR A 49 -9.74 -2.64 -6.76
C THR A 49 -9.90 -2.98 -5.28
N GLU A 50 -8.85 -2.84 -4.49
CA GLU A 50 -8.91 -3.08 -3.04
C GLU A 50 -9.83 -2.10 -2.31
N ALA A 51 -9.83 -0.83 -2.69
CA ALA A 51 -10.74 0.15 -2.10
C ALA A 51 -12.21 -0.21 -2.37
N ILE A 52 -12.53 -0.72 -3.57
CA ILE A 52 -13.88 -1.18 -3.92
C ILE A 52 -14.24 -2.43 -3.10
N VAL A 53 -13.32 -3.41 -3.01
CA VAL A 53 -13.54 -4.63 -2.23
C VAL A 53 -13.71 -4.31 -0.75
N ALA A 54 -12.90 -3.40 -0.19
CA ALA A 54 -12.99 -2.96 1.19
C ALA A 54 -14.37 -2.37 1.53
N ARG A 55 -14.93 -1.58 0.60
CA ARG A 55 -16.30 -1.03 0.76
C ARG A 55 -17.36 -2.14 0.77
N ARG A 56 -17.24 -3.14 -0.12
CA ARG A 56 -18.15 -4.28 -0.21
C ARG A 56 -18.08 -5.17 1.04
N VAL A 57 -16.87 -5.51 1.49
CA VAL A 57 -16.64 -6.29 2.71
C VAL A 57 -17.23 -5.57 3.93
N ARG A 58 -16.95 -4.27 4.06
CA ARG A 58 -17.51 -3.47 5.17
C ARG A 58 -19.03 -3.42 5.15
N ALA A 59 -19.65 -3.34 3.96
CA ALA A 59 -21.11 -3.36 3.84
C ALA A 59 -21.69 -4.72 4.24
N ALA A 60 -21.03 -5.82 3.82
CA ALA A 60 -21.46 -7.19 4.14
C ALA A 60 -21.31 -7.50 5.64
N VAL A 61 -20.17 -7.16 6.26
CA VAL A 61 -19.90 -7.39 7.70
C VAL A 61 -20.83 -6.58 8.59
N ARG A 62 -21.18 -5.36 8.16
CA ARG A 62 -22.13 -4.49 8.91
C ARG A 62 -23.60 -4.78 8.61
N HIS A 63 -23.92 -5.86 7.92
CA HIS A 63 -25.30 -6.27 7.56
C HIS A 63 -26.15 -5.12 7.01
N LYS A 64 -25.54 -4.24 6.19
CA LYS A 64 -26.26 -3.11 5.57
C LYS A 64 -27.35 -3.66 4.64
N PHE A 65 -28.53 -3.01 4.68
CA PHE A 65 -29.67 -3.36 3.83
C PHE A 65 -29.25 -3.44 2.37
N GLY A 66 -29.49 -4.58 1.69
CA GLY A 66 -29.09 -4.81 0.30
C GLY A 66 -27.65 -5.29 0.09
N ALA A 67 -26.82 -5.47 1.12
CA ALA A 67 -25.50 -6.05 0.98
C ALA A 67 -25.60 -7.56 0.73
N LYS A 68 -24.87 -8.05 -0.32
CA LYS A 68 -24.79 -9.49 -0.57
C LYS A 68 -24.04 -10.18 0.58
N PRO A 69 -24.57 -11.28 1.15
CA PRO A 69 -23.87 -12.03 2.19
C PRO A 69 -22.55 -12.57 1.65
N MET A 70 -21.48 -12.44 2.40
CA MET A 70 -20.17 -13.00 2.08
C MET A 70 -19.84 -14.15 3.01
N THR A 71 -19.20 -15.20 2.49
CA THR A 71 -18.73 -16.30 3.31
C THR A 71 -17.57 -15.86 4.20
N ALA A 72 -17.46 -16.43 5.41
CA ALA A 72 -16.36 -16.15 6.34
C ALA A 72 -14.98 -16.35 5.68
N LEU A 73 -14.85 -17.35 4.81
CA LEU A 73 -13.63 -17.59 4.04
C LEU A 73 -13.29 -16.47 3.09
N ALA A 74 -14.30 -15.90 2.39
CA ALA A 74 -14.08 -14.78 1.48
C ALA A 74 -13.62 -13.51 2.24
N VAL A 75 -14.21 -13.26 3.41
CA VAL A 75 -13.79 -12.15 4.30
C VAL A 75 -12.34 -12.37 4.78
N ALA A 76 -12.00 -13.57 5.26
CA ALA A 76 -10.65 -13.89 5.71
C ALA A 76 -9.59 -13.73 4.62
N ARG A 77 -9.88 -14.16 3.39
CA ARG A 77 -9.00 -13.93 2.22
C ARG A 77 -8.84 -12.44 1.91
N GLY A 78 -9.91 -11.67 2.01
CA GLY A 78 -9.85 -10.22 1.83
C GLY A 78 -8.95 -9.54 2.86
N VAL A 79 -9.04 -9.93 4.13
CA VAL A 79 -8.17 -9.42 5.20
C VAL A 79 -6.70 -9.77 4.95
N ALA A 80 -6.41 -11.02 4.57
CA ALA A 80 -5.06 -11.46 4.25
C ALA A 80 -4.47 -10.69 3.06
N LEU A 81 -5.27 -10.49 2.00
CA LEU A 81 -4.89 -9.69 0.84
C LEU A 81 -4.58 -8.24 1.27
N GLY A 82 -5.49 -7.58 1.99
CA GLY A 82 -5.29 -6.20 2.44
C GLY A 82 -4.03 -6.01 3.25
N LYS A 83 -3.70 -6.98 4.12
CA LYS A 83 -2.46 -6.97 4.89
C LYS A 83 -1.22 -7.10 3.99
N ALA A 84 -1.23 -8.03 3.04
CA ALA A 84 -0.12 -8.23 2.11
C ALA A 84 0.10 -6.98 1.24
N SER A 85 -0.97 -6.39 0.70
CA SER A 85 -0.89 -5.19 -0.13
C SER A 85 -0.44 -3.96 0.64
N ALA A 86 -0.83 -3.82 1.91
CA ALA A 86 -0.34 -2.73 2.76
C ALA A 86 1.18 -2.82 2.96
N LEU A 87 1.72 -4.03 3.19
CA LEU A 87 3.16 -4.27 3.33
C LEU A 87 3.91 -4.00 2.01
N VAL A 88 3.42 -4.55 0.90
CA VAL A 88 4.02 -4.33 -0.43
C VAL A 88 3.94 -2.85 -0.81
N GLY A 89 2.80 -2.20 -0.60
CA GLY A 89 2.62 -0.78 -0.85
C GLY A 89 3.59 0.09 -0.05
N SER A 90 3.85 -0.25 1.22
CA SER A 90 4.83 0.48 2.04
C SER A 90 6.26 0.31 1.52
N ALA A 91 6.64 -0.90 1.10
CA ALA A 91 7.95 -1.17 0.51
C ALA A 91 8.15 -0.40 -0.81
N VAL A 92 7.15 -0.41 -1.70
CA VAL A 92 7.19 0.34 -2.97
C VAL A 92 7.22 1.85 -2.72
N ALA A 93 6.48 2.36 -1.74
CA ALA A 93 6.55 3.76 -1.33
C ALA A 93 7.95 4.14 -0.84
N GLY A 94 8.61 3.26 -0.08
CA GLY A 94 10.01 3.44 0.34
C GLY A 94 10.98 3.54 -0.83
N ALA A 95 10.85 2.65 -1.83
CA ALA A 95 11.66 2.68 -3.03
C ALA A 95 11.42 3.95 -3.87
N ALA A 96 10.16 4.36 -4.02
CA ALA A 96 9.79 5.58 -4.71
C ALA A 96 10.33 6.83 -4.02
N LEU A 97 10.29 6.88 -2.68
CA LEU A 97 10.89 7.96 -1.90
C LEU A 97 12.41 8.03 -2.10
N ALA A 98 13.08 6.88 -2.10
CA ALA A 98 14.52 6.80 -2.37
C ALA A 98 14.88 7.40 -3.74
N LEU A 99 14.09 7.09 -4.78
CA LEU A 99 14.24 7.67 -6.10
C LEU A 99 14.05 9.19 -6.08
N VAL A 100 12.97 9.67 -5.49
CA VAL A 100 12.66 11.11 -5.37
C VAL A 100 13.81 11.86 -4.68
N ILE A 101 14.31 11.35 -3.55
CA ILE A 101 15.42 11.97 -2.82
C ILE A 101 16.69 11.99 -3.69
N LYS A 102 16.97 10.89 -4.41
CA LYS A 102 18.17 10.78 -5.26
C LYS A 102 18.16 11.74 -6.44
N VAL A 103 17.00 11.92 -7.10
CA VAL A 103 16.91 12.72 -8.33
C VAL A 103 16.65 14.21 -8.08
N THR A 104 16.14 14.58 -6.90
CA THR A 104 15.81 15.99 -6.57
C THR A 104 16.93 16.98 -6.82
N PRO A 105 18.22 16.72 -6.44
CA PRO A 105 19.29 17.67 -6.66
C PRO A 105 19.58 17.94 -8.15
N ASP A 106 19.32 16.95 -9.01
CA ASP A 106 19.62 16.99 -10.44
C ASP A 106 18.39 17.29 -11.30
N ALA A 107 17.19 17.39 -10.69
CA ALA A 107 15.92 17.58 -11.39
C ALA A 107 15.87 18.91 -12.18
N GLN A 108 16.61 19.94 -11.75
CA GLN A 108 16.69 21.22 -12.46
C GLN A 108 17.80 21.24 -13.52
N ARG A 109 18.68 20.22 -13.55
CA ARG A 109 19.85 20.16 -14.42
C ARG A 109 19.64 19.26 -15.63
N THR A 110 18.82 18.22 -15.47
CA THR A 110 18.61 17.22 -16.53
C THR A 110 17.13 16.91 -16.69
N SER A 111 16.66 16.79 -17.94
CA SER A 111 15.29 16.39 -18.26
C SER A 111 14.96 14.98 -17.78
N ALA A 112 15.95 14.08 -17.78
CA ALA A 112 15.76 12.71 -17.26
C ALA A 112 15.48 12.71 -15.77
N ALA A 113 16.25 13.44 -14.94
CA ALA A 113 16.02 13.53 -13.52
C ALA A 113 14.69 14.22 -13.18
N GLN A 114 14.30 15.23 -13.97
CA GLN A 114 12.99 15.86 -13.82
C GLN A 114 11.84 14.88 -14.12
N HIS A 115 11.97 14.09 -15.19
CA HIS A 115 11.00 13.05 -15.53
C HIS A 115 10.89 12.00 -14.42
N ASP A 116 12.02 11.48 -13.94
CA ASP A 116 12.08 10.47 -12.88
C ASP A 116 11.53 11.00 -11.55
N LEU A 117 11.69 12.30 -11.26
CA LEU A 117 11.08 12.96 -10.11
C LEU A 117 9.55 12.88 -10.16
N TRP A 118 8.95 13.18 -11.32
CA TRP A 118 7.50 13.10 -11.50
C TRP A 118 6.99 11.65 -11.42
N VAL A 119 7.67 10.72 -12.06
CA VAL A 119 7.32 9.29 -12.01
C VAL A 119 7.45 8.76 -10.58
N GLY A 120 8.55 9.03 -9.90
CA GLY A 120 8.78 8.63 -8.51
C GLY A 120 7.73 9.18 -7.56
N SER A 121 7.38 10.47 -7.72
CA SER A 121 6.33 11.11 -6.93
C SER A 121 4.96 10.48 -7.17
N ALA A 122 4.61 10.19 -8.42
CA ALA A 122 3.36 9.52 -8.77
C ALA A 122 3.30 8.10 -8.17
N VAL A 123 4.37 7.31 -8.29
CA VAL A 123 4.48 5.97 -7.71
C VAL A 123 4.35 6.04 -6.19
N PHE A 124 4.98 7.03 -5.54
CA PHE A 124 4.87 7.23 -4.09
C PHE A 124 3.43 7.46 -3.66
N VAL A 125 2.72 8.40 -4.31
CA VAL A 125 1.32 8.73 -3.99
C VAL A 125 0.41 7.53 -4.19
N VAL A 126 0.56 6.82 -5.31
CA VAL A 126 -0.26 5.65 -5.63
C VAL A 126 0.01 4.51 -4.64
N SER A 127 1.27 4.30 -4.25
CA SER A 127 1.65 3.29 -3.25
C SER A 127 1.12 3.63 -1.85
N ALA A 128 1.11 4.90 -1.46
CA ALA A 128 0.45 5.34 -0.23
C ALA A 128 -1.06 5.08 -0.29
N GLY A 129 -1.69 5.29 -1.45
CA GLY A 129 -3.08 4.92 -1.71
C GLY A 129 -3.32 3.41 -1.55
N LEU A 130 -2.42 2.58 -2.05
CA LEU A 130 -2.48 1.12 -1.89
C LEU A 130 -2.38 0.71 -0.40
N VAL A 131 -1.47 1.31 0.36
CA VAL A 131 -1.38 1.10 1.81
C VAL A 131 -2.70 1.44 2.50
N ALA A 132 -3.28 2.60 2.18
CA ALA A 132 -4.55 3.03 2.77
C ALA A 132 -5.71 2.08 2.39
N ALA A 133 -5.77 1.63 1.13
CA ALA A 133 -6.77 0.68 0.66
C ALA A 133 -6.63 -0.69 1.33
N GLY A 134 -5.40 -1.21 1.45
CA GLY A 134 -5.09 -2.47 2.14
C GLY A 134 -5.48 -2.43 3.61
N LEU A 135 -5.13 -1.36 4.33
CA LEU A 135 -5.55 -1.16 5.72
C LEU A 135 -7.07 -1.02 5.86
N ALA A 136 -7.72 -0.36 4.91
CA ALA A 136 -9.18 -0.25 4.90
C ALA A 136 -9.84 -1.61 4.71
N LEU A 137 -9.27 -2.48 3.87
CA LEU A 137 -9.75 -3.84 3.63
C LEU A 137 -9.52 -4.72 4.86
N GLU A 138 -8.35 -4.66 5.50
CA GLU A 138 -8.07 -5.36 6.76
C GLU A 138 -9.09 -4.97 7.85
N ARG A 139 -9.31 -3.65 8.04
CA ARG A 139 -10.25 -3.14 9.04
C ARG A 139 -11.70 -3.47 8.72
N ALA A 140 -12.05 -3.61 7.44
CA ALA A 140 -13.41 -3.93 7.00
C ALA A 140 -13.81 -5.36 7.37
N GLY A 141 -12.84 -6.30 7.42
CA GLY A 141 -13.09 -7.70 7.76
C GLY A 141 -13.08 -8.00 9.26
N ILE A 142 -12.77 -7.02 10.13
CA ILE A 142 -12.78 -7.20 11.58
C ILE A 142 -14.16 -6.77 12.10
N ASP A 143 -14.92 -7.74 12.64
CA ASP A 143 -16.22 -7.47 13.24
C ASP A 143 -16.04 -6.81 14.62
N PRO A 144 -16.66 -5.64 14.88
CA PRO A 144 -16.63 -5.01 16.21
C PRO A 144 -17.42 -5.76 17.29
N GLY A 145 -18.25 -6.74 16.90
CA GLY A 145 -19.20 -7.41 17.80
C GLY A 145 -18.61 -8.49 18.70
N HIS A 146 -17.37 -8.92 18.52
CA HIS A 146 -16.78 -10.03 19.28
C HIS A 146 -16.04 -9.60 20.56
N ASP A 147 -15.91 -8.31 20.84
CA ASP A 147 -15.18 -7.84 22.04
C ASP A 147 -16.05 -7.76 23.31
N HIS A 148 -17.34 -8.07 23.24
CA HIS A 148 -18.25 -7.92 24.39
C HIS A 148 -18.77 -9.24 25.03
N SER A 149 -18.30 -10.42 24.59
CA SER A 149 -18.76 -11.69 25.17
C SER A 149 -17.77 -12.35 26.15
N GLY A 150 -16.78 -11.64 26.66
CA GLY A 150 -15.76 -12.13 27.61
C GLY A 150 -15.95 -11.70 29.07
N GLY A 151 -17.11 -11.19 29.47
CA GLY A 151 -17.29 -10.65 30.82
C GLY A 151 -18.59 -11.02 31.50
N HIS A 152 -18.88 -12.30 31.67
CA HIS A 152 -19.81 -12.78 32.73
C HIS A 152 -19.67 -14.31 32.86
N ARG A 153 -18.80 -14.76 33.78
CA ARG A 153 -19.03 -15.85 34.74
C ARG A 153 -17.91 -15.86 35.75
#